data_1221baf2772f034cad7aed6322264c29
#
_entry.id   1221baf2772f034cad7aed6322264c29
#
_cell.length_a   1.000
_cell.length_b   1.000
_cell.length_c   1.000
_cell.angle_alpha   90.00
_cell.angle_beta   90.00
_cell.angle_gamma   90.00
#
_symmetry.space_group_name_H-M   'P 1'
#
loop_
_entity.id
_entity.type
_entity.pdbx_description
1 polymer ?
#
loop_
_entity_poly.entity_id
_entity_poly.type
_entity_poly.pdbx_seq_one_letter_code
_entity_poly.pdbx_strand_id
1 'polypeptide(L)'
;MSALDSFRTGVKRVAKFVSKVVNKLADGVTDLIESLGHLAGDGLTALGTRIPHVGVAFRWLGAVTVGLFDLLAAVVKGGGAVGGGFAGGTVRLLGSLFTLDWRGMLWGLGDMAAGIVGGVIAVGGKGLALLQVIFCIGWPRPLEESELAIIHRVFDESLATYNVRIVDGFAGVFSLNDRPFVLGNMIYMKKVTAAVEPEALAHECTHIWQNQHVGSAYTAEALASQFWGVGYEWWKDADAGLEWVDFGREAQGQTVQNMYGDSISTGVPATGAIFSEPDPAKRAFSFNGTDRKTVANDAIDTIRSYTPWRLTAVFS
;
A
#
# COMPACT_ATOMS: atom_id res chain seq x y z
N MET A 1 19.68 -29.79 4.93
CA MET A 1 19.98 -28.33 5.06
C MET A 1 21.25 -28.20 5.89
N SER A 2 22.27 -27.50 5.39
CA SER A 2 23.52 -27.35 6.13
C SER A 2 23.37 -26.41 7.33
N ALA A 3 24.24 -26.50 8.35
CA ALA A 3 24.24 -25.55 9.46
C ALA A 3 24.41 -24.10 8.98
N LEU A 4 25.16 -23.89 7.90
CA LEU A 4 25.36 -22.60 7.25
C LEU A 4 24.08 -22.07 6.64
N ASP A 5 23.26 -22.92 5.98
CA ASP A 5 21.98 -22.52 5.39
C ASP A 5 20.98 -22.15 6.48
N SER A 6 20.98 -22.91 7.60
CA SER A 6 20.15 -22.59 8.77
C SER A 6 20.52 -21.25 9.37
N PHE A 7 21.82 -20.95 9.50
CA PHE A 7 22.30 -19.66 10.00
C PHE A 7 21.90 -18.51 9.07
N ARG A 8 22.12 -18.63 7.75
CA ARG A 8 21.70 -17.63 6.75
C ARG A 8 20.19 -17.34 6.81
N THR A 9 19.40 -18.40 6.95
CA THR A 9 17.94 -18.27 7.10
C THR A 9 17.59 -17.53 8.40
N GLY A 10 18.29 -17.84 9.51
CA GLY A 10 18.15 -17.15 10.78
C GLY A 10 18.46 -15.65 10.67
N VAL A 11 19.57 -15.29 10.03
CA VAL A 11 19.95 -13.88 9.80
C VAL A 11 18.88 -13.13 9.01
N LYS A 12 18.34 -13.72 7.93
CA LYS A 12 17.26 -13.12 7.15
C LYS A 12 16.00 -12.87 7.99
N ARG A 13 15.62 -13.84 8.85
CA ARG A 13 14.47 -13.71 9.75
C ARG A 13 14.65 -12.60 10.77
N VAL A 14 15.82 -12.52 11.39
CA VAL A 14 16.15 -11.47 12.37
C VAL A 14 16.16 -10.11 11.70
N ALA A 15 16.77 -9.96 10.51
CA ALA A 15 16.77 -8.71 9.74
C ALA A 15 15.33 -8.24 9.41
N LYS A 16 14.49 -9.15 8.89
CA LYS A 16 13.07 -8.85 8.62
C LYS A 16 12.32 -8.46 9.91
N PHE A 17 12.56 -9.14 11.01
CA PHE A 17 11.92 -8.85 12.29
C PHE A 17 12.30 -7.46 12.82
N VAL A 18 13.59 -7.11 12.84
CA VAL A 18 14.08 -5.81 13.31
C VAL A 18 13.50 -4.68 12.45
N SER A 19 13.57 -4.79 11.12
CA SER A 19 12.96 -3.81 10.22
C SER A 19 11.45 -3.68 10.46
N LYS A 20 10.74 -4.79 10.62
CA LYS A 20 9.29 -4.79 10.90
C LYS A 20 8.96 -4.08 12.21
N VAL A 21 9.73 -4.27 13.28
CA VAL A 21 9.48 -3.60 14.56
C VAL A 21 9.65 -2.08 14.44
N VAL A 22 10.73 -1.62 13.79
CA VAL A 22 10.98 -0.19 13.59
C VAL A 22 9.86 0.45 12.76
N ASN A 23 9.50 -0.18 11.64
CA ASN A 23 8.42 0.32 10.78
C ASN A 23 7.07 0.34 11.51
N LYS A 24 6.75 -0.71 12.29
CA LYS A 24 5.49 -0.79 13.02
C LYS A 24 5.34 0.31 14.08
N LEU A 25 6.42 0.72 14.73
CA LEU A 25 6.42 1.85 15.65
C LEU A 25 6.16 3.18 14.91
N ALA A 26 6.83 3.37 13.75
CA ALA A 26 6.60 4.54 12.93
C ALA A 26 5.16 4.56 12.37
N ASP A 27 4.62 3.42 11.93
CA ASP A 27 3.25 3.30 11.43
C ASP A 27 2.22 3.71 12.48
N GLY A 28 2.36 3.28 13.75
CA GLY A 28 1.44 3.66 14.82
C GLY A 28 1.39 5.17 15.07
N VAL A 29 2.54 5.85 15.05
CA VAL A 29 2.59 7.32 15.17
C VAL A 29 2.01 8.00 13.94
N THR A 30 2.31 7.47 12.76
CA THR A 30 1.78 7.96 11.48
C THR A 30 0.26 7.91 11.46
N ASP A 31 -0.34 6.77 11.80
CA ASP A 31 -1.78 6.59 11.83
C ASP A 31 -2.48 7.56 12.78
N LEU A 32 -1.88 7.84 13.93
CA LEU A 32 -2.41 8.84 14.86
C LEU A 32 -2.40 10.24 14.25
N ILE A 33 -1.28 10.63 13.64
CA ILE A 33 -1.13 11.96 13.00
C ILE A 33 -2.14 12.11 11.86
N GLU A 34 -2.24 11.14 10.96
CA GLU A 34 -3.20 11.16 9.85
C GLU A 34 -4.65 11.21 10.35
N SER A 35 -5.00 10.39 11.35
CA SER A 35 -6.35 10.37 11.92
C SER A 35 -6.76 11.73 12.51
N LEU A 36 -5.87 12.39 13.22
CA LEU A 36 -6.12 13.73 13.77
C LEU A 36 -6.29 14.77 12.65
N GLY A 37 -5.44 14.71 11.62
CA GLY A 37 -5.53 15.60 10.46
C GLY A 37 -6.83 15.40 9.67
N HIS A 38 -7.23 14.16 9.45
CA HIS A 38 -8.46 13.84 8.74
C HIS A 38 -9.69 14.25 9.56
N LEU A 39 -9.73 13.98 10.85
CA LEU A 39 -10.83 14.43 11.72
C LEU A 39 -10.99 15.96 11.70
N ALA A 40 -9.89 16.70 11.81
CA ALA A 40 -9.90 18.16 11.77
C ALA A 40 -10.32 18.68 10.38
N GLY A 41 -9.77 18.12 9.31
CA GLY A 41 -10.05 18.51 7.94
C GLY A 41 -11.49 18.20 7.51
N ASP A 42 -11.99 17.00 7.86
CA ASP A 42 -13.37 16.60 7.60
C ASP A 42 -14.35 17.47 8.39
N GLY A 43 -14.02 17.85 9.64
CA GLY A 43 -14.79 18.79 10.44
C GLY A 43 -14.91 20.16 9.80
N LEU A 44 -13.80 20.70 9.29
CA LEU A 44 -13.78 21.97 8.54
C LEU A 44 -14.60 21.87 7.24
N THR A 45 -14.46 20.77 6.51
CA THR A 45 -15.22 20.51 5.29
C THR A 45 -16.72 20.44 5.58
N ALA A 46 -17.14 19.76 6.64
CA ALA A 46 -18.52 19.67 7.08
C ALA A 46 -19.12 21.04 7.49
N LEU A 47 -18.31 21.90 8.14
CA LEU A 47 -18.70 23.30 8.41
C LEU A 47 -18.94 24.05 7.10
N GLY A 48 -18.07 23.85 6.10
CA GLY A 48 -18.20 24.48 4.79
C GLY A 48 -19.47 24.09 4.04
N THR A 49 -20.02 22.90 4.26
CA THR A 49 -21.30 22.51 3.63
C THR A 49 -22.51 23.22 4.24
N ARG A 50 -22.38 23.72 5.47
CA ARG A 50 -23.46 24.40 6.22
C ARG A 50 -23.51 25.90 5.99
N ILE A 51 -22.45 26.51 5.44
CA ILE A 51 -22.31 27.97 5.29
C ILE A 51 -22.08 28.29 3.80
N PRO A 52 -23.15 28.56 3.01
CA PRO A 52 -23.09 28.60 1.54
C PRO A 52 -22.04 29.58 0.97
N HIS A 53 -21.88 30.76 1.58
CA HIS A 53 -21.04 31.83 1.01
C HIS A 53 -19.54 31.64 1.26
N VAL A 54 -19.15 30.85 2.26
CA VAL A 54 -17.74 30.58 2.62
C VAL A 54 -17.37 29.11 2.54
N GLY A 55 -18.29 28.26 2.07
CA GLY A 55 -18.13 26.83 2.03
C GLY A 55 -16.92 26.34 1.26
N VAL A 56 -16.56 27.02 0.16
CA VAL A 56 -15.36 26.71 -0.63
C VAL A 56 -14.09 26.95 0.19
N ALA A 57 -14.03 28.08 0.94
CA ALA A 57 -12.86 28.39 1.77
C ALA A 57 -12.68 27.36 2.90
N PHE A 58 -13.78 26.92 3.54
CA PHE A 58 -13.71 25.89 4.57
C PHE A 58 -13.30 24.52 4.01
N ARG A 59 -13.79 24.13 2.83
CA ARG A 59 -13.35 22.90 2.15
C ARG A 59 -11.88 22.96 1.78
N TRP A 60 -11.42 24.10 1.25
CA TRP A 60 -10.01 24.32 0.95
C TRP A 60 -9.15 24.23 2.22
N LEU A 61 -9.56 24.90 3.30
CA LEU A 61 -8.86 24.85 4.58
C LEU A 61 -8.83 23.41 5.14
N GLY A 62 -9.91 22.67 5.01
CA GLY A 62 -9.98 21.25 5.38
C GLY A 62 -8.99 20.41 4.60
N ALA A 63 -8.94 20.57 3.27
CA ALA A 63 -8.01 19.87 2.40
C ALA A 63 -6.53 20.21 2.70
N VAL A 64 -6.23 21.50 2.97
CA VAL A 64 -4.88 21.93 3.40
C VAL A 64 -4.52 21.32 4.76
N THR A 65 -5.46 21.26 5.70
CA THR A 65 -5.24 20.63 7.01
C THR A 65 -4.89 19.15 6.84
N VAL A 66 -5.67 18.40 6.07
CA VAL A 66 -5.35 17.00 5.74
C VAL A 66 -3.94 16.89 5.16
N GLY A 67 -3.62 17.69 4.14
CA GLY A 67 -2.31 17.64 3.46
C GLY A 67 -1.13 17.96 4.39
N LEU A 68 -1.29 18.88 5.36
CA LEU A 68 -0.27 19.18 6.36
C LEU A 68 -0.01 18.00 7.29
N PHE A 69 -1.05 17.38 7.80
CA PHE A 69 -0.91 16.23 8.68
C PHE A 69 -0.38 15.00 7.91
N ASP A 70 -0.79 14.80 6.67
CA ASP A 70 -0.24 13.78 5.78
C ASP A 70 1.27 13.97 5.53
N LEU A 71 1.72 15.21 5.36
CA LEU A 71 3.14 15.51 5.22
C LEU A 71 3.91 15.21 6.50
N LEU A 72 3.37 15.60 7.68
CA LEU A 72 3.98 15.24 8.98
C LEU A 72 4.05 13.73 9.17
N ALA A 73 2.98 13.01 8.85
CA ALA A 73 2.94 11.57 8.88
C ALA A 73 3.99 10.93 7.96
N ALA A 74 4.14 11.47 6.74
CA ALA A 74 5.15 11.00 5.80
C ALA A 74 6.59 11.22 6.30
N VAL A 75 6.85 12.30 7.03
CA VAL A 75 8.18 12.54 7.67
C VAL A 75 8.45 11.46 8.71
N VAL A 76 7.49 11.14 9.59
CA VAL A 76 7.64 10.09 10.60
C VAL A 76 7.82 8.73 9.95
N LYS A 77 6.97 8.39 8.99
CA LYS A 77 7.01 7.12 8.28
C LYS A 77 8.27 6.95 7.43
N GLY A 78 8.70 8.04 6.76
CA GLY A 78 9.95 8.06 6.00
C GLY A 78 11.15 7.84 6.91
N GLY A 79 11.17 8.47 8.09
CA GLY A 79 12.18 8.23 9.13
C GLY A 79 12.19 6.77 9.61
N GLY A 80 11.01 6.19 9.81
CA GLY A 80 10.85 4.75 10.14
C GLY A 80 11.40 3.85 9.05
N ALA A 81 11.12 4.13 7.77
CA ALA A 81 11.63 3.36 6.65
C ALA A 81 13.16 3.43 6.53
N VAL A 82 13.75 4.61 6.71
CA VAL A 82 15.20 4.77 6.77
C VAL A 82 15.77 3.98 7.93
N GLY A 83 15.23 4.15 9.16
CA GLY A 83 15.69 3.45 10.35
C GLY A 83 15.53 1.93 10.23
N GLY A 84 14.39 1.46 9.74
CA GLY A 84 14.11 0.03 9.52
C GLY A 84 15.01 -0.58 8.45
N GLY A 85 15.21 0.12 7.33
CA GLY A 85 16.11 -0.27 6.26
C GLY A 85 17.56 -0.38 6.75
N PHE A 86 18.04 0.62 7.49
CA PHE A 86 19.38 0.59 8.07
C PHE A 86 19.54 -0.54 9.11
N ALA A 87 18.61 -0.68 10.06
CA ALA A 87 18.68 -1.69 11.11
C ALA A 87 18.62 -3.12 10.53
N GLY A 88 17.62 -3.39 9.67
CA GLY A 88 17.48 -4.69 9.01
C GLY A 88 18.63 -4.97 8.05
N GLY A 89 18.98 -3.98 7.21
CA GLY A 89 20.08 -4.07 6.25
C GLY A 89 21.42 -4.32 6.92
N THR A 90 21.70 -3.66 8.05
CA THR A 90 22.94 -3.89 8.83
C THR A 90 23.00 -5.31 9.37
N VAL A 91 21.91 -5.81 9.98
CA VAL A 91 21.85 -7.20 10.48
C VAL A 91 22.13 -8.18 9.34
N ARG A 92 21.52 -7.95 8.19
CA ARG A 92 21.69 -8.81 7.01
C ARG A 92 23.10 -8.73 6.45
N LEU A 93 23.66 -7.51 6.35
CA LEU A 93 25.02 -7.27 5.86
C LEU A 93 26.06 -7.99 6.76
N LEU A 94 25.99 -7.75 8.07
CA LEU A 94 26.93 -8.37 9.04
C LEU A 94 26.78 -9.89 9.06
N GLY A 95 25.55 -10.42 9.13
CA GLY A 95 25.33 -11.86 9.11
C GLY A 95 25.81 -12.52 7.80
N SER A 96 25.67 -11.82 6.67
CA SER A 96 26.17 -12.28 5.38
C SER A 96 27.69 -12.20 5.28
N LEU A 97 28.32 -11.22 5.92
CA LEU A 97 29.78 -11.12 6.01
C LEU A 97 30.37 -12.32 6.74
N PHE A 98 29.79 -12.73 7.88
CA PHE A 98 30.24 -13.92 8.62
C PHE A 98 30.13 -15.23 7.84
N THR A 99 29.21 -15.29 6.86
CA THR A 99 28.99 -16.49 6.03
C THR A 99 29.59 -16.37 4.64
N LEU A 100 30.31 -15.26 4.35
CA LEU A 100 30.84 -14.92 3.02
C LEU A 100 29.76 -15.00 1.92
N ASP A 101 28.51 -14.64 2.30
CA ASP A 101 27.37 -14.57 1.37
C ASP A 101 27.32 -13.19 0.70
N TRP A 102 28.04 -13.03 -0.41
CA TRP A 102 28.09 -11.76 -1.13
C TRP A 102 26.71 -11.28 -1.65
N ARG A 103 25.81 -12.23 -1.99
CA ARG A 103 24.43 -11.89 -2.37
C ARG A 103 23.64 -11.33 -1.20
N GLY A 104 23.76 -11.95 -0.05
CA GLY A 104 23.15 -11.44 1.18
C GLY A 104 23.70 -10.06 1.57
N MET A 105 24.98 -9.78 1.36
CA MET A 105 25.56 -8.44 1.56
C MET A 105 24.94 -7.40 0.63
N LEU A 106 24.84 -7.71 -0.68
CA LEU A 106 24.18 -6.82 -1.64
C LEU A 106 22.72 -6.55 -1.30
N TRP A 107 21.98 -7.56 -0.87
CA TRP A 107 20.61 -7.38 -0.40
C TRP A 107 20.53 -6.52 0.86
N GLY A 108 21.46 -6.63 1.80
CA GLY A 108 21.53 -5.76 2.96
C GLY A 108 21.74 -4.28 2.60
N LEU A 109 22.61 -4.00 1.63
CA LEU A 109 22.79 -2.67 1.08
C LEU A 109 21.53 -2.18 0.33
N GLY A 110 20.87 -3.09 -0.41
CA GLY A 110 19.60 -2.83 -1.08
C GLY A 110 18.48 -2.43 -0.10
N ASP A 111 18.36 -3.13 1.02
CA ASP A 111 17.39 -2.81 2.07
C ASP A 111 17.61 -1.39 2.64
N MET A 112 18.87 -1.00 2.87
CA MET A 112 19.22 0.37 3.30
C MET A 112 18.85 1.42 2.25
N ALA A 113 19.22 1.16 0.99
CA ALA A 113 18.92 2.07 -0.12
C ALA A 113 17.41 2.23 -0.33
N ALA A 114 16.65 1.13 -0.28
CA ALA A 114 15.19 1.15 -0.42
C ALA A 114 14.52 1.97 0.69
N GLY A 115 15.00 1.88 1.94
CA GLY A 115 14.52 2.71 3.04
C GLY A 115 14.72 4.21 2.78
N ILE A 116 15.91 4.61 2.31
CA ILE A 116 16.20 6.01 1.96
C ILE A 116 15.32 6.49 0.82
N VAL A 117 15.30 5.75 -0.29
CA VAL A 117 14.53 6.12 -1.49
C VAL A 117 13.03 6.19 -1.17
N GLY A 118 12.49 5.19 -0.47
CA GLY A 118 11.09 5.19 -0.05
C GLY A 118 10.74 6.36 0.85
N GLY A 119 11.61 6.70 1.82
CA GLY A 119 11.43 7.86 2.69
C GLY A 119 11.44 9.19 1.92
N VAL A 120 12.37 9.37 1.00
CA VAL A 120 12.46 10.58 0.16
C VAL A 120 11.23 10.73 -0.74
N ILE A 121 10.78 9.64 -1.37
CA ILE A 121 9.58 9.65 -2.23
C ILE A 121 8.34 9.98 -1.40
N ALA A 122 8.18 9.37 -0.22
CA ALA A 122 7.03 9.62 0.65
C ALA A 122 6.95 11.10 1.06
N VAL A 123 8.04 11.68 1.57
CA VAL A 123 8.08 13.07 2.03
C VAL A 123 7.95 14.04 0.85
N GLY A 124 8.73 13.84 -0.21
CA GLY A 124 8.71 14.70 -1.40
C GLY A 124 7.36 14.67 -2.12
N GLY A 125 6.78 13.48 -2.26
CA GLY A 125 5.47 13.30 -2.87
C GLY A 125 4.35 13.96 -2.06
N LYS A 126 4.32 13.78 -0.73
CA LYS A 126 3.32 14.43 0.14
C LYS A 126 3.51 15.95 0.21
N GLY A 127 4.75 16.44 0.18
CA GLY A 127 5.02 17.87 0.06
C GLY A 127 4.47 18.46 -1.24
N LEU A 128 4.64 17.76 -2.36
CA LEU A 128 4.10 18.15 -3.64
C LEU A 128 2.57 18.09 -3.67
N ALA A 129 1.97 17.04 -3.07
CA ALA A 129 0.51 16.92 -2.92
C ALA A 129 -0.06 18.11 -2.12
N LEU A 130 0.57 18.47 -1.01
CA LEU A 130 0.17 19.65 -0.22
C LEU A 130 0.24 20.93 -1.05
N LEU A 131 1.34 21.16 -1.78
CA LEU A 131 1.45 22.33 -2.66
C LEU A 131 0.32 22.37 -3.69
N GLN A 132 -0.02 21.25 -4.33
CA GLN A 132 -1.12 21.18 -5.27
C GLN A 132 -2.47 21.55 -4.62
N VAL A 133 -2.75 21.03 -3.42
CA VAL A 133 -3.96 21.36 -2.66
C VAL A 133 -4.01 22.85 -2.31
N ILE A 134 -2.89 23.46 -1.91
CA ILE A 134 -2.80 24.91 -1.66
C ILE A 134 -3.19 25.71 -2.90
N PHE A 135 -2.79 25.23 -4.08
CA PHE A 135 -3.16 25.83 -5.38
C PHE A 135 -4.52 25.34 -5.93
N CYS A 136 -5.35 24.73 -5.10
CA CYS A 136 -6.67 24.20 -5.45
C CYS A 136 -6.64 23.09 -6.53
N ILE A 137 -5.58 22.30 -6.59
CA ILE A 137 -5.42 21.19 -7.52
C ILE A 137 -5.58 19.86 -6.75
N GLY A 138 -6.53 19.03 -7.18
CA GLY A 138 -6.67 17.66 -6.66
C GLY A 138 -7.05 17.60 -5.17
N TRP A 139 -8.32 17.85 -4.87
CA TRP A 139 -8.81 17.81 -3.49
C TRP A 139 -9.13 16.38 -3.05
N PRO A 140 -8.56 15.94 -1.91
CA PRO A 140 -8.84 14.62 -1.38
C PRO A 140 -10.25 14.56 -0.79
N ARG A 141 -10.93 13.43 -0.98
CA ARG A 141 -12.20 13.09 -0.32
C ARG A 141 -12.12 11.76 0.42
N PRO A 142 -12.97 11.53 1.42
CA PRO A 142 -13.15 10.21 2.00
C PRO A 142 -13.64 9.19 0.96
N LEU A 143 -13.52 7.90 1.31
CA LEU A 143 -14.12 6.81 0.56
C LEU A 143 -15.65 6.90 0.61
N GLU A 144 -16.30 6.58 -0.51
CA GLU A 144 -17.73 6.40 -0.62
C GLU A 144 -18.15 5.00 -0.13
N GLU A 145 -19.43 4.81 0.18
CA GLU A 145 -19.96 3.54 0.68
C GLU A 145 -19.73 2.39 -0.32
N SER A 146 -19.88 2.64 -1.62
CA SER A 146 -19.60 1.69 -2.68
C SER A 146 -18.13 1.27 -2.74
N GLU A 147 -17.22 2.21 -2.51
CA GLU A 147 -15.78 1.98 -2.47
C GLU A 147 -15.39 1.19 -1.21
N LEU A 148 -15.96 1.56 -0.07
CA LEU A 148 -15.80 0.80 1.18
C LEU A 148 -16.26 -0.65 1.04
N ALA A 149 -17.38 -0.89 0.35
CA ALA A 149 -17.88 -2.24 0.08
C ALA A 149 -16.90 -3.10 -0.73
N ILE A 150 -16.21 -2.50 -1.71
CA ILE A 150 -15.15 -3.18 -2.48
C ILE A 150 -13.98 -3.53 -1.58
N ILE A 151 -13.51 -2.56 -0.81
CA ILE A 151 -12.34 -2.71 0.06
C ILE A 151 -12.61 -3.77 1.14
N HIS A 152 -13.74 -3.69 1.82
CA HIS A 152 -14.11 -4.68 2.83
C HIS A 152 -14.25 -6.10 2.25
N ARG A 153 -14.75 -6.22 1.02
CA ARG A 153 -14.85 -7.52 0.37
C ARG A 153 -13.48 -8.17 0.18
N VAL A 154 -12.47 -7.41 -0.24
CA VAL A 154 -11.12 -7.92 -0.52
C VAL A 154 -10.31 -8.06 0.76
N PHE A 155 -10.21 -6.98 1.52
CA PHE A 155 -9.25 -6.83 2.62
C PHE A 155 -9.85 -7.12 3.99
N ASP A 156 -11.19 -7.21 4.07
CA ASP A 156 -11.90 -7.31 5.34
C ASP A 156 -11.45 -6.19 6.30
N GLU A 157 -11.01 -6.52 7.49
CA GLU A 157 -10.49 -5.56 8.46
C GLU A 157 -8.98 -5.35 8.37
N SER A 158 -8.27 -6.00 7.43
CA SER A 158 -6.82 -5.92 7.31
C SER A 158 -6.33 -4.58 6.73
N LEU A 159 -7.22 -3.77 6.15
CA LEU A 159 -6.91 -2.44 5.65
C LEU A 159 -7.65 -1.37 6.47
N ALA A 160 -6.89 -0.44 7.04
CA ALA A 160 -7.44 0.68 7.82
C ALA A 160 -8.01 1.74 6.86
N THR A 161 -9.32 1.69 6.62
CA THR A 161 -10.01 2.53 5.63
C THR A 161 -10.19 3.98 6.07
N TYR A 162 -10.19 4.27 7.37
CA TYR A 162 -10.43 5.62 7.91
C TYR A 162 -9.36 6.65 7.47
N ASN A 163 -8.15 6.21 7.19
CA ASN A 163 -7.07 7.07 6.67
C ASN A 163 -6.97 7.09 5.14
N VAL A 164 -7.76 6.29 4.42
CA VAL A 164 -7.72 6.27 2.96
C VAL A 164 -8.47 7.47 2.39
N ARG A 165 -7.87 8.11 1.39
CA ARG A 165 -8.46 9.23 0.65
C ARG A 165 -8.31 9.00 -0.84
N ILE A 166 -9.26 9.51 -1.60
CA ILE A 166 -9.24 9.50 -3.07
C ILE A 166 -9.19 10.94 -3.58
N VAL A 167 -8.37 11.15 -4.59
CA VAL A 167 -8.37 12.37 -5.43
C VAL A 167 -8.89 11.97 -6.79
N ASP A 168 -10.12 12.41 -7.10
CA ASP A 168 -10.74 12.16 -8.40
C ASP A 168 -10.32 13.22 -9.42
N GLY A 169 -10.18 12.79 -10.67
CA GLY A 169 -9.91 13.69 -11.77
C GLY A 169 -8.47 14.20 -11.82
N PHE A 170 -8.31 15.46 -12.22
CA PHE A 170 -6.98 16.04 -12.41
C PHE A 170 -6.31 16.36 -11.08
N ALA A 171 -5.15 15.75 -10.85
CA ALA A 171 -4.32 15.92 -9.65
C ALA A 171 -2.90 16.39 -10.02
N GLY A 172 -2.79 17.34 -10.93
CA GLY A 172 -1.49 17.94 -11.31
C GLY A 172 -0.49 16.90 -11.80
N VAL A 173 0.69 16.88 -11.18
CA VAL A 173 1.78 15.95 -11.58
C VAL A 173 1.42 14.48 -11.38
N PHE A 174 0.52 14.15 -10.44
CA PHE A 174 0.07 12.78 -10.22
C PHE A 174 -0.91 12.29 -11.28
N SER A 175 -1.31 13.17 -12.21
CA SER A 175 -2.16 12.87 -13.36
C SER A 175 -1.41 12.96 -14.69
N LEU A 176 -0.09 12.90 -14.69
CA LEU A 176 0.72 12.95 -15.93
C LEU A 176 0.53 11.72 -16.80
N ASN A 177 0.24 10.58 -16.20
CA ASN A 177 -0.24 9.39 -16.91
C ASN A 177 -1.71 9.14 -16.59
N ASP A 178 -2.36 8.24 -17.33
CA ASP A 178 -3.78 7.93 -17.17
C ASP A 178 -4.02 6.77 -16.18
N ARG A 179 -2.96 6.18 -15.63
CA ARG A 179 -3.06 5.10 -14.64
C ARG A 179 -3.33 5.67 -13.26
N PRO A 180 -4.13 4.99 -12.44
CA PRO A 180 -4.22 5.27 -11.03
C PRO A 180 -2.84 5.18 -10.36
N PHE A 181 -2.69 5.85 -9.23
CA PHE A 181 -1.42 5.90 -8.49
C PHE A 181 -1.69 6.07 -7.00
N VAL A 182 -0.88 5.38 -6.17
CA VAL A 182 -0.97 5.46 -4.71
C VAL A 182 0.26 6.14 -4.12
N LEU A 183 0.02 7.06 -3.19
CA LEU A 183 1.05 7.67 -2.37
C LEU A 183 0.65 7.64 -0.89
N GLY A 184 1.21 6.72 -0.13
CA GLY A 184 0.80 6.46 1.24
C GLY A 184 -0.63 5.92 1.30
N ASN A 185 -1.53 6.61 1.99
CA ASN A 185 -2.96 6.27 2.07
C ASN A 185 -3.83 7.09 1.08
N MET A 186 -3.23 7.70 0.07
CA MET A 186 -3.93 8.52 -0.94
C MET A 186 -3.91 7.85 -2.30
N ILE A 187 -5.08 7.69 -2.92
CA ILE A 187 -5.26 7.16 -4.28
C ILE A 187 -5.57 8.33 -5.21
N TYR A 188 -4.88 8.39 -6.33
CA TYR A 188 -5.12 9.37 -7.41
C TYR A 188 -5.75 8.66 -8.59
N MET A 189 -7.03 8.99 -8.90
CA MET A 189 -7.81 8.35 -9.96
C MET A 189 -8.25 9.40 -11.00
N LYS A 190 -7.48 9.55 -12.08
CA LYS A 190 -7.74 10.59 -13.09
C LYS A 190 -8.92 10.29 -14.00
N LYS A 191 -8.96 9.09 -14.55
CA LYS A 191 -9.97 8.70 -15.56
C LYS A 191 -10.82 7.53 -15.12
N VAL A 192 -10.33 6.75 -14.20
CA VAL A 192 -10.97 5.55 -13.69
C VAL A 192 -11.65 5.90 -12.38
N THR A 193 -12.89 5.50 -12.21
CA THR A 193 -13.61 5.60 -10.95
C THR A 193 -13.93 4.19 -10.45
N ALA A 194 -14.07 4.02 -9.16
CA ALA A 194 -14.45 2.74 -8.57
C ALA A 194 -15.80 2.21 -9.10
N ALA A 195 -16.67 3.08 -9.59
CA ALA A 195 -17.93 2.69 -10.21
C ALA A 195 -17.76 2.08 -11.61
N VAL A 196 -16.67 2.45 -12.32
CA VAL A 196 -16.39 1.99 -13.68
C VAL A 196 -15.42 0.81 -13.68
N GLU A 197 -14.41 0.85 -12.82
CA GLU A 197 -13.35 -0.15 -12.71
C GLU A 197 -13.09 -0.51 -11.23
N PRO A 198 -14.02 -1.26 -10.59
CA PRO A 198 -13.86 -1.65 -9.18
C PRO A 198 -12.63 -2.51 -8.93
N GLU A 199 -12.18 -3.27 -9.92
CA GLU A 199 -10.95 -4.07 -9.89
C GLU A 199 -9.69 -3.18 -9.84
N ALA A 200 -9.70 -2.02 -10.47
CA ALA A 200 -8.60 -1.06 -10.38
C ALA A 200 -8.52 -0.49 -8.96
N LEU A 201 -9.65 -0.21 -8.31
CA LEU A 201 -9.65 0.19 -6.90
C LEU A 201 -9.08 -0.91 -6.00
N ALA A 202 -9.42 -2.18 -6.26
CA ALA A 202 -8.86 -3.32 -5.50
C ALA A 202 -7.33 -3.41 -5.68
N HIS A 203 -6.81 -3.14 -6.89
CA HIS A 203 -5.38 -3.04 -7.16
C HIS A 203 -4.73 -1.93 -6.33
N GLU A 204 -5.24 -0.71 -6.44
CA GLU A 204 -4.68 0.45 -5.73
C GLU A 204 -4.76 0.28 -4.20
N CYS A 205 -5.85 -0.32 -3.70
CA CYS A 205 -5.97 -0.65 -2.29
C CYS A 205 -4.96 -1.71 -1.84
N THR A 206 -4.48 -2.58 -2.74
CA THR A 206 -3.36 -3.48 -2.43
C THR A 206 -2.09 -2.68 -2.13
N HIS A 207 -1.82 -1.60 -2.85
CA HIS A 207 -0.71 -0.71 -2.55
C HIS A 207 -0.88 0.04 -1.22
N ILE A 208 -2.10 0.42 -0.85
CA ILE A 208 -2.38 0.96 0.48
C ILE A 208 -2.14 -0.10 1.56
N TRP A 209 -2.61 -1.33 1.36
CA TRP A 209 -2.34 -2.44 2.27
C TRP A 209 -0.83 -2.68 2.44
N GLN A 210 -0.07 -2.68 1.34
CA GLN A 210 1.39 -2.76 1.38
C GLN A 210 2.00 -1.59 2.16
N ASN A 211 1.53 -0.36 1.95
CA ASN A 211 1.97 0.81 2.70
C ASN A 211 1.72 0.66 4.21
N GLN A 212 0.56 0.12 4.60
CA GLN A 212 0.18 -0.04 6.01
C GLN A 212 0.91 -1.20 6.71
N HIS A 213 1.35 -2.24 5.97
CA HIS A 213 1.93 -3.45 6.56
C HIS A 213 3.43 -3.65 6.26
N VAL A 214 3.94 -3.06 5.19
CA VAL A 214 5.35 -3.16 4.77
C VAL A 214 6.11 -1.87 5.06
N GLY A 215 5.39 -0.76 5.18
CA GLY A 215 5.96 0.57 5.35
C GLY A 215 6.29 1.25 4.02
N SER A 216 6.80 2.50 4.07
CA SER A 216 7.04 3.31 2.86
C SER A 216 8.13 2.77 1.91
N ALA A 217 8.91 1.78 2.32
CA ALA A 217 9.85 1.09 1.44
C ALA A 217 9.14 0.42 0.25
N TYR A 218 7.84 0.04 0.41
CA TYR A 218 7.05 -0.53 -0.69
C TYR A 218 7.04 0.36 -1.94
N THR A 219 7.05 1.69 -1.77
CA THR A 219 7.01 2.63 -2.90
C THR A 219 8.25 2.49 -3.78
N ALA A 220 9.43 2.34 -3.16
CA ALA A 220 10.67 2.09 -3.91
C ALA A 220 10.64 0.73 -4.60
N GLU A 221 10.13 -0.31 -3.92
CA GLU A 221 9.99 -1.65 -4.47
C GLU A 221 8.95 -1.70 -5.60
N ALA A 222 7.82 -1.00 -5.46
CA ALA A 222 6.79 -0.91 -6.51
C ALA A 222 7.34 -0.20 -7.76
N LEU A 223 8.01 0.93 -7.60
CA LEU A 223 8.68 1.60 -8.72
C LEU A 223 9.75 0.71 -9.36
N ALA A 224 10.56 0.02 -8.55
CA ALA A 224 11.58 -0.89 -9.08
C ALA A 224 10.94 -2.05 -9.86
N SER A 225 9.82 -2.60 -9.39
CA SER A 225 9.14 -3.72 -10.05
C SER A 225 8.53 -3.36 -11.41
N GLN A 226 8.24 -2.06 -11.66
CA GLN A 226 7.79 -1.59 -12.97
C GLN A 226 8.91 -1.61 -14.02
N PHE A 227 10.17 -1.48 -13.59
CA PHE A 227 11.33 -1.43 -14.48
C PHE A 227 12.17 -2.71 -14.46
N TRP A 228 12.17 -3.44 -13.36
CA TRP A 228 12.96 -4.65 -13.12
C TRP A 228 12.10 -5.72 -12.47
N GLY A 229 12.10 -6.92 -13.02
CA GLY A 229 11.33 -8.05 -12.52
C GLY A 229 10.18 -8.43 -13.44
N VAL A 230 9.15 -9.08 -12.87
CA VAL A 230 7.98 -9.56 -13.64
C VAL A 230 6.93 -8.46 -13.88
N GLY A 231 7.08 -7.30 -13.23
CA GLY A 231 6.11 -6.21 -13.33
C GLY A 231 4.72 -6.68 -12.93
N TYR A 232 3.78 -6.58 -13.88
CA TYR A 232 2.38 -7.01 -13.71
C TYR A 232 2.15 -8.50 -14.04
N GLU A 233 3.18 -9.24 -14.51
CA GLU A 233 3.07 -10.64 -14.95
C GLU A 233 3.20 -11.62 -13.76
N TRP A 234 2.33 -11.47 -12.77
CA TRP A 234 2.34 -12.23 -11.50
C TRP A 234 2.35 -13.76 -11.68
N TRP A 235 1.82 -14.26 -12.80
CA TRP A 235 1.82 -15.70 -13.10
C TRP A 235 3.23 -16.28 -13.25
N LYS A 236 4.23 -15.45 -13.59
CA LYS A 236 5.64 -15.87 -13.64
C LYS A 236 6.20 -16.16 -12.25
N ASP A 237 5.83 -15.34 -11.25
CA ASP A 237 6.20 -15.57 -9.85
C ASP A 237 5.50 -16.83 -9.32
N ALA A 238 4.21 -17.02 -9.66
CA ALA A 238 3.44 -18.20 -9.31
C ALA A 238 4.02 -19.49 -9.95
N ASP A 239 4.42 -19.44 -11.23
CA ASP A 239 5.03 -20.58 -11.94
C ASP A 239 6.43 -20.90 -11.39
N ALA A 240 7.11 -19.91 -10.80
CA ALA A 240 8.37 -20.11 -10.06
C ALA A 240 8.15 -20.72 -8.66
N GLY A 241 6.90 -20.93 -8.23
CA GLY A 241 6.54 -21.51 -6.94
C GLY A 241 6.70 -20.57 -5.76
N LEU A 242 6.67 -19.26 -5.98
CA LEU A 242 6.69 -18.25 -4.92
C LEU A 242 5.32 -18.19 -4.22
N GLU A 243 5.32 -17.89 -2.93
CA GLU A 243 4.13 -17.49 -2.19
C GLU A 243 3.73 -16.04 -2.59
N TRP A 244 2.43 -15.70 -2.53
CA TRP A 244 1.96 -14.38 -2.96
C TRP A 244 2.66 -13.21 -2.22
N VAL A 245 3.00 -13.40 -0.95
CA VAL A 245 3.71 -12.39 -0.15
C VAL A 245 5.12 -12.05 -0.70
N ASP A 246 5.72 -12.99 -1.43
CA ASP A 246 7.04 -12.85 -2.05
C ASP A 246 6.99 -12.38 -3.51
N PHE A 247 5.79 -12.19 -4.09
CA PHE A 247 5.63 -11.59 -5.43
C PHE A 247 6.11 -10.14 -5.45
N GLY A 248 6.48 -9.65 -6.63
CA GLY A 248 6.71 -8.22 -6.85
C GLY A 248 5.50 -7.37 -6.46
N ARG A 249 5.69 -6.13 -6.02
CA ARG A 249 4.61 -5.29 -5.48
C ARG A 249 3.49 -5.03 -6.48
N GLU A 250 3.83 -4.75 -7.73
CA GLU A 250 2.86 -4.62 -8.82
C GLU A 250 2.18 -5.96 -9.14
N ALA A 251 2.94 -7.06 -9.10
CA ALA A 251 2.40 -8.41 -9.30
C ALA A 251 1.36 -8.77 -8.23
N GLN A 252 1.57 -8.38 -6.97
CA GLN A 252 0.59 -8.56 -5.90
C GLN A 252 -0.72 -7.80 -6.20
N GLY A 253 -0.63 -6.51 -6.58
CA GLY A 253 -1.79 -5.70 -6.95
C GLY A 253 -2.52 -6.28 -8.16
N GLN A 254 -1.78 -6.68 -9.20
CA GLN A 254 -2.36 -7.28 -10.40
C GLN A 254 -3.04 -8.63 -10.12
N THR A 255 -2.48 -9.44 -9.21
CA THR A 255 -3.15 -10.68 -8.77
C THR A 255 -4.52 -10.37 -8.18
N VAL A 256 -4.60 -9.42 -7.24
CA VAL A 256 -5.85 -9.01 -6.58
C VAL A 256 -6.83 -8.44 -7.60
N GLN A 257 -6.36 -7.61 -8.54
CA GLN A 257 -7.17 -7.07 -9.63
C GLN A 257 -7.81 -8.20 -10.47
N ASN A 258 -7.01 -9.17 -10.91
CA ASN A 258 -7.51 -10.27 -11.73
C ASN A 258 -8.44 -11.19 -10.93
N MET A 259 -8.18 -11.40 -9.63
CA MET A 259 -9.08 -12.15 -8.74
C MET A 259 -10.42 -11.43 -8.50
N TYR A 260 -10.41 -10.09 -8.47
CA TYR A 260 -11.64 -9.31 -8.37
C TYR A 260 -12.49 -9.44 -9.65
N GLY A 261 -11.85 -9.60 -10.77
CA GLY A 261 -12.43 -9.74 -12.09
C GLY A 261 -12.02 -8.59 -12.99
N ASP A 262 -11.20 -8.89 -13.98
CA ASP A 262 -10.71 -7.91 -14.94
C ASP A 262 -11.75 -7.70 -16.05
N SER A 263 -12.68 -6.76 -15.82
CA SER A 263 -13.77 -6.46 -16.74
C SER A 263 -13.29 -5.86 -18.07
N ILE A 264 -12.12 -5.23 -18.08
CA ILE A 264 -11.56 -4.60 -19.29
C ILE A 264 -11.00 -5.66 -20.24
N SER A 265 -10.19 -6.59 -19.74
CA SER A 265 -9.54 -7.59 -20.60
C SER A 265 -10.42 -8.82 -20.86
N THR A 266 -11.32 -9.17 -19.96
CA THR A 266 -12.16 -10.37 -20.06
C THR A 266 -13.60 -10.12 -20.46
N GLY A 267 -14.09 -8.88 -20.32
CA GLY A 267 -15.50 -8.52 -20.52
C GLY A 267 -16.45 -9.11 -19.47
N VAL A 268 -15.93 -9.74 -18.44
CA VAL A 268 -16.71 -10.28 -17.32
C VAL A 268 -16.87 -9.21 -16.25
N PRO A 269 -18.09 -8.96 -15.74
CA PRO A 269 -18.30 -7.98 -14.69
C PRO A 269 -17.43 -8.26 -13.45
N ALA A 270 -16.71 -7.26 -12.97
CA ALA A 270 -15.89 -7.36 -11.79
C ALA A 270 -16.79 -7.39 -10.54
N THR A 271 -16.89 -8.54 -9.91
CA THR A 271 -17.75 -8.76 -8.74
C THR A 271 -16.98 -9.08 -7.47
N GLY A 272 -15.73 -9.52 -7.58
CA GLY A 272 -14.93 -9.99 -6.46
C GLY A 272 -15.56 -11.19 -5.72
N ALA A 273 -16.36 -12.02 -6.39
CA ALA A 273 -17.10 -13.12 -5.75
C ALA A 273 -16.17 -14.11 -5.01
N ILE A 274 -14.96 -14.34 -5.52
CA ILE A 274 -13.97 -15.22 -4.88
C ILE A 274 -13.62 -14.79 -3.44
N PHE A 275 -13.61 -13.49 -3.19
CA PHE A 275 -13.32 -12.95 -1.84
C PHE A 275 -14.48 -13.15 -0.86
N SER A 276 -15.70 -13.38 -1.37
CA SER A 276 -16.89 -13.66 -0.56
C SER A 276 -17.09 -15.13 -0.25
N GLU A 277 -16.35 -16.04 -0.91
CA GLU A 277 -16.43 -17.49 -0.66
C GLU A 277 -15.58 -17.85 0.58
N PRO A 278 -16.22 -18.24 1.70
CA PRO A 278 -15.51 -18.55 2.93
C PRO A 278 -14.75 -19.88 2.88
N ASP A 279 -15.21 -20.84 2.08
CA ASP A 279 -14.59 -22.15 1.95
C ASP A 279 -13.48 -22.14 0.90
N PRO A 280 -12.19 -22.22 1.30
CA PRO A 280 -11.08 -22.26 0.34
C PRO A 280 -11.19 -23.39 -0.70
N ALA A 281 -11.89 -24.49 -0.35
CA ALA A 281 -12.08 -25.60 -1.27
C ALA A 281 -13.03 -25.27 -2.42
N LYS A 282 -13.94 -24.32 -2.22
CA LYS A 282 -14.92 -23.87 -3.22
C LYS A 282 -14.50 -22.66 -4.02
N ARG A 283 -13.46 -21.94 -3.60
CA ARG A 283 -12.91 -20.83 -4.37
C ARG A 283 -12.42 -21.34 -5.71
N ALA A 284 -12.82 -20.69 -6.77
CA ALA A 284 -12.38 -21.00 -8.13
C ALA A 284 -11.71 -19.78 -8.75
N PHE A 285 -10.49 -19.94 -9.21
CA PHE A 285 -9.74 -18.91 -9.91
C PHE A 285 -8.89 -19.56 -11.00
N SER A 286 -9.12 -19.13 -12.23
CA SER A 286 -8.29 -19.52 -13.37
C SER A 286 -7.81 -18.29 -14.11
N PHE A 287 -6.58 -18.33 -14.58
CA PHE A 287 -5.98 -17.25 -15.36
C PHE A 287 -5.21 -17.84 -16.54
N ASN A 288 -5.44 -17.30 -17.73
CA ASN A 288 -4.88 -17.82 -18.99
C ASN A 288 -5.09 -19.35 -19.16
N GLY A 289 -6.28 -19.85 -18.80
CA GLY A 289 -6.63 -21.26 -18.92
C GLY A 289 -5.96 -22.18 -17.88
N THR A 290 -5.19 -21.65 -16.94
CA THR A 290 -4.52 -22.41 -15.87
C THR A 290 -5.29 -22.22 -14.56
N ASP A 291 -5.51 -23.32 -13.82
CA ASP A 291 -6.05 -23.23 -12.45
C ASP A 291 -5.02 -22.55 -11.52
N ARG A 292 -5.44 -21.46 -10.90
CA ARG A 292 -4.65 -20.64 -9.98
C ARG A 292 -5.25 -20.57 -8.57
N LYS A 293 -6.09 -21.50 -8.22
CA LYS A 293 -6.79 -21.58 -6.94
C LYS A 293 -5.83 -21.50 -5.74
N THR A 294 -4.67 -22.17 -5.81
CA THR A 294 -3.67 -22.15 -4.73
C THR A 294 -3.15 -20.74 -4.49
N VAL A 295 -2.83 -20.00 -5.56
CA VAL A 295 -2.37 -18.62 -5.48
C VAL A 295 -3.47 -17.73 -4.90
N ALA A 296 -4.72 -17.92 -5.33
CA ALA A 296 -5.83 -17.13 -4.82
C ALA A 296 -6.08 -17.35 -3.33
N ASN A 297 -6.01 -18.59 -2.87
CA ASN A 297 -6.14 -18.92 -1.44
C ASN A 297 -5.00 -18.29 -0.63
N ASP A 298 -3.77 -18.45 -1.08
CA ASP A 298 -2.59 -17.87 -0.43
C ASP A 298 -2.70 -16.33 -0.34
N ALA A 299 -3.11 -15.66 -1.43
CA ALA A 299 -3.32 -14.22 -1.44
C ALA A 299 -4.40 -13.78 -0.43
N ILE A 300 -5.58 -14.42 -0.45
CA ILE A 300 -6.69 -14.07 0.46
C ILE A 300 -6.28 -14.32 1.92
N ASP A 301 -5.69 -15.47 2.21
CA ASP A 301 -5.30 -15.84 3.57
C ASP A 301 -4.18 -14.92 4.07
N THR A 302 -3.21 -14.59 3.22
CA THR A 302 -2.15 -13.61 3.55
C THR A 302 -2.74 -12.24 3.84
N ILE A 303 -3.54 -11.67 2.93
CA ILE A 303 -4.16 -10.35 3.09
C ILE A 303 -4.92 -10.28 4.41
N ARG A 304 -5.79 -11.25 4.70
CA ARG A 304 -6.69 -11.24 5.85
C ARG A 304 -6.03 -11.65 7.17
N SER A 305 -4.84 -12.23 7.13
CA SER A 305 -4.07 -12.56 8.34
C SER A 305 -3.47 -11.32 9.04
N TYR A 306 -3.37 -10.20 8.31
CA TYR A 306 -2.84 -8.97 8.86
C TYR A 306 -3.92 -8.20 9.63
N THR A 307 -3.54 -7.68 10.79
CA THR A 307 -4.38 -6.78 11.58
C THR A 307 -3.78 -5.39 11.50
N PRO A 308 -4.51 -4.39 11.00
CA PRO A 308 -4.03 -3.02 11.01
C PRO A 308 -3.85 -2.56 12.45
N TRP A 309 -2.89 -1.68 12.65
CA TRP A 309 -2.71 -1.05 13.95
C TRP A 309 -3.94 -0.18 14.23
N ARG A 310 -4.70 -0.50 15.28
CA ARG A 310 -5.86 0.30 15.70
C ARG A 310 -5.53 0.98 17.01
N LEU A 311 -5.79 2.28 17.10
CA LEU A 311 -5.71 3.06 18.34
C LEU A 311 -6.52 2.43 19.48
N THR A 312 -7.62 1.73 19.16
CA THR A 312 -8.46 1.03 20.14
C THR A 312 -7.71 -0.08 20.90
N ALA A 313 -6.63 -0.64 20.35
CA ALA A 313 -5.81 -1.64 21.05
C ALA A 313 -4.85 -1.04 22.09
N VAL A 314 -4.72 0.29 22.15
CA VAL A 314 -3.88 0.99 23.15
C VAL A 314 -4.70 1.38 24.38
N PHE A 315 -6.03 1.48 24.25
CA PHE A 315 -6.94 1.92 25.30
C PHE A 315 -7.91 0.83 25.78
N SER A 316 -7.76 -0.39 25.27
CA SER A 316 -8.45 -1.60 25.73
C SER A 316 -7.50 -2.44 26.61
#